data_0808dbb4879637594db9f31a28ca8440
#
_entry.id   0808dbb4879637594db9f31a28ca8440
#
_cell.length_a   1.000
_cell.length_b   1.000
_cell.length_c   1.000
_cell.angle_alpha   90.00
_cell.angle_beta   90.00
_cell.angle_gamma   90.00
#
_symmetry.space_group_name_H-M   'P 1'
#
loop_
_entity.id
_entity.type
_entity.pdbx_description
1 polymer ?
#
loop_
_entity_poly.entity_id
_entity_poly.type
_entity_poly.pdbx_seq_one_letter_code
_entity_poly.pdbx_strand_id
1 'polypeptide(L)'
;MAFVVFNLLAAAALIGIDQAIKLWATNVLQPIGAMPLIPHVVALRFVLNPGMAFSLLSGKQLFLIIATSIALILVAYGLFFRSRGRYLQQAALLLILAGGIGNLIDRVLNGEVVDYINLLFMQFAVFNFADICVCVGVGLWVLVIFLEELHAENGQSPKEQ
;
A
#
# COMPACT_ATOMS: atom_id res chain seq x y z
N MET A 1 -0.71 -21.54 -14.14
CA MET A 1 -2.11 -21.09 -13.94
C MET A 1 -2.40 -20.80 -12.46
N ALA A 2 -2.19 -21.73 -11.53
CA ALA A 2 -2.47 -21.53 -10.09
C ALA A 2 -1.82 -20.28 -9.47
N PHE A 3 -0.55 -19.99 -9.76
CA PHE A 3 0.17 -18.81 -9.29
C PHE A 3 -0.54 -17.48 -9.66
N VAL A 4 -0.95 -17.35 -10.92
CA VAL A 4 -1.62 -16.13 -11.39
C VAL A 4 -2.99 -15.99 -10.74
N VAL A 5 -3.77 -17.08 -10.71
CA VAL A 5 -5.11 -17.10 -10.09
C VAL A 5 -5.02 -16.73 -8.60
N PHE A 6 -4.07 -17.32 -7.86
CA PHE A 6 -3.86 -16.99 -6.45
C PHE A 6 -3.57 -15.50 -6.24
N ASN A 7 -2.63 -14.91 -6.99
CA ASN A 7 -2.29 -13.49 -6.85
C ASN A 7 -3.44 -12.56 -7.24
N LEU A 8 -4.21 -12.90 -8.26
CA LEU A 8 -5.39 -12.13 -8.65
C LEU A 8 -6.48 -12.17 -7.57
N LEU A 9 -6.77 -13.34 -7.01
CA LEU A 9 -7.76 -13.49 -5.94
C LEU A 9 -7.31 -12.78 -4.66
N ALA A 10 -6.03 -12.90 -4.29
CA ALA A 10 -5.48 -12.23 -3.13
C ALA A 10 -5.47 -10.70 -3.29
N ALA A 11 -5.09 -10.19 -4.46
CA ALA A 11 -5.18 -8.76 -4.76
C ALA A 11 -6.63 -8.27 -4.68
N ALA A 12 -7.57 -8.99 -5.32
CA ALA A 12 -8.99 -8.64 -5.29
C ALA A 12 -9.56 -8.62 -3.86
N ALA A 13 -9.15 -9.58 -3.01
CA ALA A 13 -9.55 -9.61 -1.61
C ALA A 13 -9.04 -8.40 -0.83
N LEU A 14 -7.74 -8.05 -0.96
CA LEU A 14 -7.15 -6.89 -0.29
C LEU A 14 -7.77 -5.58 -0.74
N ILE A 15 -7.98 -5.40 -2.05
CA ILE A 15 -8.67 -4.23 -2.61
C ILE A 15 -10.11 -4.17 -2.11
N GLY A 16 -10.81 -5.31 -2.09
CA GLY A 16 -12.18 -5.39 -1.59
C GLY A 16 -12.30 -5.01 -0.10
N ILE A 17 -11.35 -5.45 0.72
CA ILE A 17 -11.25 -5.06 2.14
C ILE A 17 -11.03 -3.55 2.26
N ASP A 18 -10.08 -2.99 1.52
CA ASP A 18 -9.79 -1.55 1.53
C ASP A 18 -11.03 -0.74 1.17
N GLN A 19 -11.67 -1.05 0.06
CA GLN A 19 -12.85 -0.32 -0.41
C GLN A 19 -14.05 -0.50 0.53
N ALA A 20 -14.23 -1.67 1.14
CA ALA A 20 -15.27 -1.90 2.12
C ALA A 20 -15.09 -1.04 3.38
N ILE A 21 -13.83 -0.92 3.88
CA ILE A 21 -13.53 -0.08 5.04
C ILE A 21 -13.70 1.41 4.69
N LYS A 22 -13.26 1.85 3.51
CA LYS A 22 -13.44 3.23 3.04
C LYS A 22 -14.92 3.59 2.87
N LEU A 23 -15.72 2.68 2.33
CA LEU A 23 -17.17 2.85 2.23
C LEU A 23 -17.83 2.95 3.62
N TRP A 24 -17.42 2.10 4.56
CA TRP A 24 -17.84 2.20 5.96
C TRP A 24 -17.44 3.56 6.58
N ALA A 25 -16.19 3.99 6.40
CA ALA A 25 -15.72 5.27 6.91
C ALA A 25 -16.51 6.45 6.33
N THR A 26 -16.86 6.42 5.04
CA THR A 26 -17.69 7.44 4.41
C THR A 26 -19.11 7.44 4.98
N ASN A 27 -19.73 6.28 5.16
CA ASN A 27 -21.15 6.22 5.57
C ASN A 27 -21.34 6.39 7.09
N VAL A 28 -20.39 5.92 7.90
CA VAL A 28 -20.52 5.88 9.36
C VAL A 28 -19.62 6.91 10.05
N LEU A 29 -18.37 7.02 9.65
CA LEU A 29 -17.39 7.87 10.31
C LEU A 29 -17.49 9.35 9.85
N GLN A 30 -17.76 9.60 8.59
CA GLN A 30 -17.90 10.96 8.06
C GLN A 30 -18.95 11.79 8.80
N PRO A 31 -20.18 11.30 9.08
CA PRO A 31 -21.21 12.07 9.79
C PRO A 31 -20.80 12.43 11.23
N ILE A 32 -20.01 11.62 11.91
CA ILE A 32 -19.57 11.83 13.30
C ILE A 32 -18.21 12.51 13.40
N GLY A 33 -17.46 12.57 12.29
CA GLY A 33 -16.14 13.20 12.17
C GLY A 33 -14.99 12.37 12.74
N ALA A 34 -15.06 11.95 13.99
CA ALA A 34 -14.03 11.13 14.64
C ALA A 34 -14.60 10.32 15.81
N MET A 35 -13.96 9.17 16.08
CA MET A 35 -14.23 8.34 17.26
C MET A 35 -12.94 7.72 17.79
N PRO A 36 -12.76 7.64 19.13
CA PRO A 36 -11.58 6.98 19.69
C PRO A 36 -11.66 5.47 19.45
N LEU A 37 -10.54 4.87 19.00
CA LEU A 37 -10.39 3.42 18.89
C LEU A 37 -9.59 2.87 20.07
N ILE A 38 -8.44 3.46 20.35
CA ILE A 38 -7.60 3.19 21.53
C ILE A 38 -7.29 4.55 22.17
N PRO A 39 -7.78 4.81 23.40
CA PRO A 39 -7.57 6.10 24.07
C PRO A 39 -6.10 6.52 24.06
N HIS A 40 -5.83 7.77 23.68
CA HIS A 40 -4.52 8.40 23.58
C HIS A 40 -3.54 7.78 22.56
N VAL A 41 -3.91 6.71 21.86
CA VAL A 41 -3.04 6.02 20.87
C VAL A 41 -3.57 6.18 19.46
N VAL A 42 -4.82 5.75 19.21
CA VAL A 42 -5.42 5.75 17.87
C VAL A 42 -6.86 6.24 17.93
N ALA A 43 -7.21 7.16 17.05
CA ALA A 43 -8.59 7.50 16.74
C ALA A 43 -8.90 7.20 15.27
N LEU A 44 -10.15 6.91 14.99
CA LEU A 44 -10.67 6.91 13.63
C LEU A 44 -11.18 8.33 13.35
N ARG A 45 -10.65 8.97 12.30
CA ARG A 45 -11.00 10.34 11.89
C ARG A 45 -11.17 10.37 10.38
N PHE A 46 -12.36 10.72 9.90
CA PHE A 46 -12.61 10.84 8.47
C PHE A 46 -11.86 12.05 7.88
N VAL A 47 -11.09 11.81 6.85
CA VAL A 47 -10.36 12.85 6.10
C VAL A 47 -10.41 12.51 4.62
N LEU A 48 -10.69 13.51 3.77
CA LEU A 48 -10.48 13.42 2.32
C LEU A 48 -9.11 13.99 1.99
N ASN A 49 -8.27 13.18 1.36
CA ASN A 49 -6.89 13.52 1.03
C ASN A 49 -6.74 13.82 -0.48
N PRO A 50 -6.60 15.10 -0.87
CA PRO A 50 -6.46 15.48 -2.28
C PRO A 50 -5.03 15.31 -2.82
N GLY A 51 -4.10 14.78 -2.02
CA GLY A 51 -2.69 14.64 -2.38
C GLY A 51 -2.11 13.26 -2.09
N MET A 52 -0.83 13.28 -1.72
CA MET A 52 -0.09 12.17 -1.11
C MET A 52 -0.06 12.34 0.42
N ALA A 53 0.85 11.57 1.09
CA ALA A 53 1.11 11.78 2.51
C ALA A 53 1.37 13.26 2.81
N PHE A 54 0.79 13.77 3.92
CA PHE A 54 0.83 15.19 4.30
C PHE A 54 0.25 16.15 3.24
N SER A 55 -0.69 15.67 2.39
CA SER A 55 -1.30 16.43 1.29
C SER A 55 -0.29 16.99 0.28
N LEU A 56 0.88 16.39 0.16
CA LEU A 56 1.85 16.74 -0.89
C LEU A 56 1.21 16.55 -2.26
N LEU A 57 1.54 17.45 -3.21
CA LEU A 57 0.97 17.47 -4.57
C LEU A 57 -0.55 17.62 -4.60
N SER A 58 -1.16 18.22 -3.55
CA SER A 58 -2.58 18.56 -3.57
C SER A 58 -2.95 19.37 -4.82
N GLY A 59 -4.07 19.03 -5.46
CA GLY A 59 -4.50 19.62 -6.72
C GLY A 59 -3.81 19.09 -7.97
N LYS A 60 -2.85 18.14 -7.86
CA LYS A 60 -2.17 17.49 -9.00
C LYS A 60 -2.72 16.10 -9.30
N GLN A 61 -4.04 15.92 -9.22
CA GLN A 61 -4.69 14.60 -9.33
C GLN A 61 -4.29 13.82 -10.59
N LEU A 62 -4.33 14.48 -11.77
CA LEU A 62 -3.97 13.81 -13.02
C LEU A 62 -2.53 13.28 -12.98
N PHE A 63 -1.60 14.07 -12.44
CA PHE A 63 -0.21 13.64 -12.28
C PHE A 63 -0.11 12.44 -11.32
N LEU A 64 -0.83 12.47 -10.19
CA LEU A 64 -0.84 11.37 -9.22
C LEU A 64 -1.41 10.09 -9.82
N ILE A 65 -2.52 10.18 -10.58
CA ILE A 65 -3.12 9.03 -11.26
C ILE A 65 -2.14 8.44 -12.27
N ILE A 66 -1.52 9.26 -13.14
CA ILE A 66 -0.58 8.78 -14.16
C ILE A 66 0.65 8.15 -13.51
N ALA A 67 1.30 8.83 -12.56
CA ALA A 67 2.50 8.34 -11.90
C ALA A 67 2.24 7.04 -11.13
N THR A 68 1.15 6.98 -10.38
CA THR A 68 0.74 5.75 -9.67
C THR A 68 0.44 4.63 -10.65
N SER A 69 -0.28 4.89 -11.74
CA SER A 69 -0.59 3.87 -12.76
C SER A 69 0.67 3.28 -13.37
N ILE A 70 1.64 4.11 -13.74
CA ILE A 70 2.93 3.65 -14.29
C ILE A 70 3.66 2.78 -13.26
N ALA A 71 3.75 3.24 -12.01
CA ALA A 71 4.38 2.48 -10.94
C ALA A 71 3.71 1.10 -10.72
N LEU A 72 2.37 1.06 -10.72
CA LEU A 72 1.61 -0.18 -10.54
C LEU A 72 1.77 -1.16 -11.72
N ILE A 73 1.92 -0.67 -12.94
CA ILE A 73 2.24 -1.52 -14.09
C ILE A 73 3.62 -2.20 -13.90
N LEU A 74 4.62 -1.47 -13.44
CA LEU A 74 5.95 -2.02 -13.16
C LEU A 74 5.92 -3.04 -12.00
N VAL A 75 5.16 -2.74 -10.94
CA VAL A 75 4.94 -3.67 -9.82
C VAL A 75 4.23 -4.94 -10.28
N ALA A 76 3.17 -4.82 -11.09
CA ALA A 76 2.46 -5.95 -11.67
C ALA A 76 3.37 -6.79 -12.56
N TYR A 77 4.20 -6.16 -13.38
CA TYR A 77 5.22 -6.87 -14.16
C TYR A 77 6.16 -7.66 -13.25
N GLY A 78 6.68 -7.03 -12.21
CA GLY A 78 7.54 -7.71 -11.21
C GLY A 78 6.84 -8.89 -10.55
N LEU A 79 5.58 -8.71 -10.12
CA LEU A 79 4.78 -9.74 -9.47
C LEU A 79 4.57 -10.96 -10.39
N PHE A 80 4.08 -10.76 -11.59
CA PHE A 80 3.67 -11.87 -12.46
C PHE A 80 4.80 -12.53 -13.23
N PHE A 81 5.89 -11.81 -13.51
CA PHE A 81 6.99 -12.32 -14.36
C PHE A 81 8.32 -12.54 -13.64
N ARG A 82 8.53 -11.94 -12.44
CA ARG A 82 9.82 -11.98 -11.73
C ARG A 82 9.77 -12.63 -10.34
N SER A 83 8.60 -12.67 -9.67
CA SER A 83 8.49 -13.15 -8.28
C SER A 83 8.14 -14.63 -8.13
N ARG A 84 7.95 -15.36 -9.23
CA ARG A 84 7.54 -16.77 -9.17
C ARG A 84 8.59 -17.64 -8.46
N GLY A 85 8.16 -18.32 -7.39
CA GLY A 85 9.04 -19.12 -6.54
C GLY A 85 9.77 -18.31 -5.43
N ARG A 86 9.58 -17.02 -5.40
CA ARG A 86 10.18 -16.08 -4.44
C ARG A 86 9.07 -15.51 -3.54
N TYR A 87 8.61 -16.30 -2.57
CA TYR A 87 7.40 -16.02 -1.80
C TYR A 87 7.40 -14.67 -1.08
N LEU A 88 8.55 -14.26 -0.51
CA LEU A 88 8.65 -12.97 0.18
C LEU A 88 8.53 -11.80 -0.79
N GLN A 89 9.21 -11.89 -1.93
CA GLN A 89 9.10 -10.88 -3.00
C GLN A 89 7.67 -10.83 -3.58
N GLN A 90 7.04 -12.01 -3.75
CA GLN A 90 5.65 -12.10 -4.20
C GLN A 90 4.70 -11.40 -3.22
N ALA A 91 4.83 -11.65 -1.92
CA ALA A 91 4.02 -11.01 -0.89
C ALA A 91 4.23 -9.49 -0.87
N ALA A 92 5.48 -9.02 -0.96
CA ALA A 92 5.83 -7.61 -1.04
C ALA A 92 5.16 -6.90 -2.22
N LEU A 93 5.35 -7.44 -3.44
CA LEU A 93 4.79 -6.84 -4.65
C LEU A 93 3.26 -6.91 -4.70
N LEU A 94 2.66 -8.00 -4.16
CA LEU A 94 1.21 -8.14 -4.05
C LEU A 94 0.59 -7.07 -3.15
N LEU A 95 1.21 -6.81 -1.98
CA LEU A 95 0.75 -5.77 -1.04
C LEU A 95 0.87 -4.38 -1.65
N ILE A 96 2.00 -4.06 -2.32
CA ILE A 96 2.18 -2.78 -3.00
C ILE A 96 1.13 -2.62 -4.11
N LEU A 97 0.90 -3.66 -4.91
CA LEU A 97 -0.06 -3.63 -6.00
C LEU A 97 -1.49 -3.40 -5.48
N ALA A 98 -1.91 -4.18 -4.49
CA ALA A 98 -3.27 -4.09 -3.94
C ALA A 98 -3.53 -2.74 -3.26
N GLY A 99 -2.62 -2.27 -2.39
CA GLY A 99 -2.75 -0.98 -1.74
C GLY A 99 -2.70 0.19 -2.72
N GLY A 100 -1.78 0.14 -3.69
CA GLY A 100 -1.71 1.17 -4.72
C GLY A 100 -2.97 1.24 -5.59
N ILE A 101 -3.57 0.09 -5.96
CA ILE A 101 -4.84 0.05 -6.70
C ILE A 101 -5.97 0.60 -5.82
N GLY A 102 -6.05 0.24 -4.54
CA GLY A 102 -7.06 0.76 -3.62
C GLY A 102 -7.10 2.29 -3.60
N ASN A 103 -5.94 2.93 -3.43
CA ASN A 103 -5.83 4.39 -3.46
C ASN A 103 -5.98 5.00 -4.87
N LEU A 104 -5.67 4.26 -5.91
CA LEU A 104 -5.89 4.71 -7.30
C LEU A 104 -7.38 4.74 -7.65
N ILE A 105 -8.16 3.75 -7.19
CA ILE A 105 -9.63 3.70 -7.37
C ILE A 105 -10.26 4.98 -6.81
N ASP A 106 -9.92 5.35 -5.56
CA ASP A 106 -10.45 6.55 -4.93
C ASP A 106 -10.13 7.81 -5.76
N ARG A 107 -8.88 7.95 -6.20
CA ARG A 107 -8.46 9.10 -7.00
C ARG A 107 -9.18 9.21 -8.34
N VAL A 108 -9.39 8.08 -9.01
CA VAL A 108 -10.09 8.07 -10.31
C VAL A 108 -11.57 8.35 -10.17
N LEU A 109 -12.22 7.82 -9.12
CA LEU A 109 -13.66 7.93 -8.93
C LEU A 109 -14.05 9.24 -8.22
N ASN A 110 -13.29 9.63 -7.19
CA ASN A 110 -13.68 10.71 -6.27
C ASN A 110 -12.74 11.92 -6.34
N GLY A 111 -11.57 11.80 -6.96
CA GLY A 111 -10.53 12.84 -6.97
C GLY A 111 -9.71 12.95 -5.67
N GLU A 112 -10.11 12.25 -4.62
CA GLU A 112 -9.49 12.28 -3.29
C GLU A 112 -9.49 10.89 -2.69
N VAL A 113 -8.53 10.61 -1.78
CA VAL A 113 -8.45 9.34 -1.07
C VAL A 113 -9.13 9.45 0.28
N VAL A 114 -9.89 8.43 0.67
CA VAL A 114 -10.50 8.35 2.00
C VAL A 114 -9.48 7.80 2.99
N ASP A 115 -9.04 8.66 3.93
CA ASP A 115 -8.16 8.34 5.04
C ASP A 115 -8.92 8.34 6.36
N TYR A 116 -8.55 7.46 7.31
CA TYR A 116 -9.35 7.32 8.53
C TYR A 116 -8.57 6.88 9.79
N ILE A 117 -7.30 6.48 9.70
CA ILE A 117 -6.48 6.07 10.86
C ILE A 117 -5.64 7.26 11.30
N ASN A 118 -5.89 7.76 12.53
CA ASN A 118 -5.19 8.89 13.10
C ASN A 118 -4.42 8.47 14.36
N LEU A 119 -3.08 8.64 14.34
CA LEU A 119 -2.22 8.40 15.51
C LEU A 119 -2.28 9.63 16.43
N LEU A 120 -2.57 9.42 17.71
CA LEU A 120 -2.75 10.52 18.68
C LEU A 120 -1.47 10.87 19.45
N PHE A 121 -0.50 9.98 19.51
CA PHE A 121 0.74 10.14 20.28
C PHE A 121 1.85 10.85 19.50
N MET A 122 1.62 11.11 18.19
CA MET A 122 2.58 11.79 17.30
C MET A 122 1.85 12.59 16.23
N GLN A 123 2.50 13.60 15.68
CA GLN A 123 2.01 14.31 14.50
C GLN A 123 2.28 13.50 13.24
N PHE A 124 1.29 12.77 12.79
CA PHE A 124 1.37 11.97 11.57
C PHE A 124 0.15 12.24 10.68
N ALA A 125 0.30 12.10 9.37
CA ALA A 125 -0.82 12.20 8.46
C ALA A 125 -1.84 11.10 8.76
N VAL A 126 -3.12 11.39 8.63
CA VAL A 126 -4.16 10.35 8.66
C VAL A 126 -3.96 9.45 7.45
N PHE A 127 -4.11 8.16 7.60
CA PHE A 127 -3.85 7.16 6.57
C PHE A 127 -4.94 6.08 6.58
N ASN A 128 -4.85 5.11 5.67
CA ASN A 128 -5.83 4.07 5.46
C ASN A 128 -5.20 2.66 5.37
N PHE A 129 -6.01 1.63 5.15
CA PHE A 129 -5.56 0.24 5.01
C PHE A 129 -4.67 0.04 3.76
N ALA A 130 -4.97 0.69 2.65
CA ALA A 130 -4.16 0.62 1.43
C ALA A 130 -2.74 1.15 1.68
N ASP A 131 -2.59 2.24 2.46
CA ASP A 131 -1.29 2.79 2.84
C ASP A 131 -0.49 1.81 3.70
N ILE A 132 -1.16 1.09 4.63
CA ILE A 132 -0.51 0.02 5.42
C ILE A 132 0.00 -1.07 4.47
N CYS A 133 -0.80 -1.51 3.50
CA CYS A 133 -0.38 -2.51 2.52
C CYS A 133 0.84 -2.03 1.74
N VAL A 134 0.85 -0.78 1.24
CA VAL A 134 2.01 -0.22 0.52
C VAL A 134 3.23 -0.16 1.41
N CYS A 135 3.12 0.38 2.63
CA CYS A 135 4.25 0.52 3.55
C CYS A 135 4.85 -0.83 3.94
N VAL A 136 4.02 -1.81 4.31
CA VAL A 136 4.47 -3.17 4.63
C VAL A 136 5.10 -3.84 3.41
N GLY A 137 4.47 -3.71 2.25
CA GLY A 137 4.98 -4.26 0.99
C GLY A 137 6.36 -3.68 0.61
N VAL A 138 6.53 -2.36 0.72
CA VAL A 138 7.83 -1.70 0.48
C VAL A 138 8.87 -2.16 1.49
N GLY A 139 8.51 -2.25 2.78
CA GLY A 139 9.42 -2.76 3.82
C GLY A 139 9.88 -4.20 3.55
N LEU A 140 8.97 -5.07 3.15
CA LEU A 140 9.28 -6.44 2.75
C LEU A 140 10.17 -6.48 1.49
N TRP A 141 9.93 -5.61 0.53
CA TRP A 141 10.74 -5.57 -0.69
C TRP A 141 12.17 -5.09 -0.42
N VAL A 142 12.33 -4.07 0.42
CA VAL A 142 13.66 -3.62 0.89
C VAL A 142 14.38 -4.76 1.62
N LEU A 143 13.66 -5.50 2.48
CA LEU A 143 14.22 -6.66 3.16
C LEU A 143 14.69 -7.75 2.17
N VAL A 144 13.91 -8.02 1.11
CA VAL A 144 14.31 -8.97 0.05
C VAL A 144 15.62 -8.55 -0.60
N ILE A 145 15.75 -7.27 -1.00
CA ILE A 145 16.97 -6.75 -1.62
C ILE A 145 18.16 -6.91 -0.69
N PHE A 146 18.00 -6.54 0.57
CA PHE A 146 19.05 -6.65 1.58
C PHE A 146 19.51 -8.11 1.79
N LEU A 147 18.56 -9.05 1.88
CA LEU A 147 18.89 -10.48 2.02
C LEU A 147 19.60 -11.04 0.78
N GLU A 148 19.20 -10.61 -0.42
CA GLU A 148 19.87 -11.02 -1.68
C GLU A 148 21.32 -10.51 -1.73
N GLU A 149 21.57 -9.28 -1.29
CA GLU A 149 22.92 -8.70 -1.24
C GLU A 149 23.82 -9.44 -0.25
N LEU A 150 23.33 -9.72 0.96
CA LEU A 150 24.08 -10.50 1.95
C LEU A 150 24.43 -11.91 1.45
N HIS A 151 23.54 -12.55 0.71
CA HIS A 151 23.83 -13.87 0.12
C HIS A 151 24.88 -13.78 -1.00
N ALA A 152 24.87 -12.72 -1.79
CA ALA A 152 25.84 -12.48 -2.84
C ALA A 152 27.25 -12.25 -2.27
N GLU A 153 27.38 -11.47 -1.20
CA GLU A 153 28.66 -11.22 -0.51
C GLU A 153 29.24 -12.48 0.12
N ASN A 154 28.40 -13.27 0.82
CA ASN A 154 28.84 -14.52 1.46
C ASN A 154 29.20 -15.62 0.45
N GLY A 155 28.66 -15.58 -0.78
CA GLY A 155 29.00 -16.52 -1.86
C GLY A 155 30.32 -16.17 -2.59
N GLN A 156 30.85 -14.96 -2.37
CA GLN A 156 32.12 -14.47 -2.96
C GLN A 156 33.33 -14.58 -2.02
N SER A 157 33.22 -15.31 -0.89
CA SER A 157 34.36 -15.57 -0.01
C SER A 157 35.54 -16.15 -0.82
N PRO A 158 36.77 -15.59 -0.77
CA PRO A 158 37.86 -16.02 -1.60
C PRO A 158 38.17 -17.49 -1.30
N LYS A 159 38.21 -18.33 -2.33
CA LYS A 159 38.93 -19.58 -2.25
C LYS A 159 40.38 -19.20 -2.02
N GLU A 160 40.86 -19.48 -0.81
CA GLU A 160 42.24 -19.33 -0.42
C GLU A 160 43.17 -19.93 -1.51
N GLN A 161 44.16 -19.15 -1.85
CA GLN A 161 45.27 -19.51 -2.73
C GLN A 161 46.12 -20.60 -2.09
#